data_d75988ac0d9e63eba5df274c581a3f10
#
_entry.id   d75988ac0d9e63eba5df274c581a3f10
#
_cell.length_a   1.000
_cell.length_b   1.000
_cell.length_c   1.000
_cell.angle_alpha   90.00
_cell.angle_beta   90.00
_cell.angle_gamma   90.00
#
_symmetry.space_group_name_H-M   'P 1'
#
loop_
_entity.id
_entity.type
_entity.pdbx_description
1 polymer ?
#
loop_
_entity_poly.entity_id
_entity_poly.type
_entity_poly.pdbx_seq_one_letter_code
_entity_poly.pdbx_strand_id
1 'polypeptide(L)'
;AFETALHTLIRRLDPERPVYVEAESRQVGKRRVPPGLWETMQSAPRLVVRAPVSARADYLVTAYPDLLAESAKLDDAIKGLRPFHPRSRIEDWLARAEAGEWTALAQDLATEHYDPAYDRARKRQTPPKPDAIIALDRLDPLGLAEAVDQIRGKTLF
;
A
#
# COMPACT_ATOMS: atom_id res chain seq x y z
N ALA A 1 11.71 -24.53 5.37
CA ALA A 1 11.69 -23.40 6.30
C ALA A 1 10.54 -22.41 6.08
N PHE A 2 10.54 -21.51 5.07
CA PHE A 2 9.46 -20.51 4.91
C PHE A 2 8.13 -21.16 4.51
N GLU A 3 8.12 -21.94 3.44
CA GLU A 3 6.92 -22.60 2.94
C GLU A 3 6.31 -23.56 3.95
N THR A 4 7.15 -24.28 4.70
CA THR A 4 6.70 -25.16 5.79
C THR A 4 6.00 -24.36 6.89
N ALA A 5 6.56 -23.21 7.31
CA ALA A 5 5.95 -22.35 8.32
C ALA A 5 4.61 -21.79 7.83
N LEU A 6 4.58 -21.31 6.57
CA LEU A 6 3.38 -20.80 5.94
C LEU A 6 2.28 -21.89 5.84
N HIS A 7 2.64 -23.09 5.40
CA HIS A 7 1.71 -24.23 5.35
C HIS A 7 1.15 -24.57 6.74
N THR A 8 2.02 -24.60 7.77
CA THR A 8 1.59 -24.85 9.15
C THR A 8 0.63 -23.76 9.65
N LEU A 9 0.87 -22.50 9.29
CA LEU A 9 -0.02 -21.38 9.63
C LEU A 9 -1.38 -21.57 8.97
N ILE A 10 -1.41 -21.81 7.65
CA ILE A 10 -2.65 -21.96 6.87
C ILE A 10 -3.50 -23.11 7.42
N ARG A 11 -2.89 -24.22 7.79
CA ARG A 11 -3.62 -25.36 8.38
C ARG A 11 -4.26 -25.08 9.73
N ARG A 12 -3.89 -24.01 10.41
CA ARG A 12 -4.48 -23.59 11.70
C ARG A 12 -5.59 -22.55 11.53
N LEU A 13 -5.79 -22.05 10.33
CA LEU A 13 -6.88 -21.12 10.06
C LEU A 13 -8.21 -21.86 10.11
N ASP A 14 -9.23 -21.18 10.61
CA ASP A 14 -10.59 -21.68 10.62
C ASP A 14 -11.15 -21.65 9.18
N PRO A 15 -11.54 -22.77 8.58
CA PRO A 15 -12.04 -22.82 7.22
C PRO A 15 -13.40 -22.11 7.03
N GLU A 16 -14.15 -21.90 8.12
CA GLU A 16 -15.43 -21.19 8.10
C GLU A 16 -15.30 -19.66 8.16
N ARG A 17 -14.06 -19.15 8.26
CA ARG A 17 -13.80 -17.72 8.38
C ARG A 17 -12.95 -17.20 7.23
N PRO A 18 -13.34 -16.07 6.62
CA PRO A 18 -12.54 -15.48 5.56
C PRO A 18 -11.19 -14.99 6.08
N VAL A 19 -10.15 -15.18 5.27
CA VAL A 19 -8.81 -14.65 5.52
C VAL A 19 -8.52 -13.53 4.51
N TYR A 20 -8.35 -12.33 5.00
CA TYR A 20 -8.00 -11.19 4.17
C TYR A 20 -6.49 -11.14 3.95
N VAL A 21 -6.08 -11.01 2.71
CA VAL A 21 -4.68 -10.92 2.31
C VAL A 21 -4.48 -9.74 1.37
N GLU A 22 -3.33 -9.11 1.49
CA GLU A 22 -2.92 -8.08 0.54
C GLU A 22 -2.53 -8.72 -0.80
N ALA A 23 -2.97 -8.11 -1.91
CA ALA A 23 -2.82 -8.67 -3.26
C ALA A 23 -1.88 -7.84 -4.16
N GLU A 24 -1.01 -7.00 -3.60
CA GLU A 24 -0.14 -6.11 -4.38
C GLU A 24 0.96 -6.88 -5.10
N SER A 25 1.67 -7.75 -4.39
CA SER A 25 2.83 -8.43 -4.93
C SER A 25 2.97 -9.86 -4.43
N ARG A 26 3.43 -10.74 -5.34
CA ARG A 26 3.88 -12.07 -4.95
C ARG A 26 5.16 -12.04 -4.11
N GLN A 27 5.90 -10.95 -4.13
CA GLN A 27 7.18 -10.83 -3.45
C GLN A 27 7.01 -10.15 -2.09
N VAL A 28 7.50 -10.78 -1.02
CA VAL A 28 7.49 -10.29 0.36
C VAL A 28 8.95 -10.22 0.82
N GLY A 29 9.56 -9.05 0.68
CA GLY A 29 10.98 -8.85 0.91
C GLY A 29 11.84 -9.75 0.00
N LYS A 30 12.67 -10.62 0.59
CA LYS A 30 13.51 -11.59 -0.16
C LYS A 30 12.77 -12.91 -0.45
N ARG A 31 11.50 -13.05 -0.11
CA ARG A 31 10.71 -14.28 -0.24
C ARG A 31 9.61 -14.11 -1.28
N ARG A 32 9.07 -15.21 -1.75
CA ARG A 32 7.93 -15.21 -2.67
C ARG A 32 6.81 -16.08 -2.13
N VAL A 33 5.58 -15.66 -2.34
CA VAL A 33 4.39 -16.48 -2.08
C VAL A 33 4.45 -17.71 -2.99
N PRO A 34 4.24 -18.93 -2.47
CA PRO A 34 4.20 -20.15 -3.28
C PRO A 34 3.21 -20.05 -4.44
N PRO A 35 3.52 -20.69 -5.61
CA PRO A 35 2.67 -20.56 -6.80
C PRO A 35 1.20 -20.89 -6.56
N GLY A 36 0.89 -22.03 -5.96
CA GLY A 36 -0.48 -22.47 -5.73
C GLY A 36 -1.26 -21.54 -4.81
N LEU A 37 -0.62 -21.02 -3.74
CA LEU A 37 -1.26 -20.02 -2.89
C LEU A 37 -1.51 -18.72 -3.65
N TRP A 38 -0.55 -18.28 -4.47
CA TRP A 38 -0.73 -17.08 -5.28
C TRP A 38 -1.86 -17.21 -6.29
N GLU A 39 -2.02 -18.35 -6.94
CA GLU A 39 -3.13 -18.65 -7.85
C GLU A 39 -4.48 -18.59 -7.11
N THR A 40 -4.57 -19.17 -5.92
CA THR A 40 -5.76 -19.07 -5.07
C THR A 40 -6.07 -17.61 -4.70
N MET A 41 -5.07 -16.84 -4.31
CA MET A 41 -5.22 -15.40 -4.02
C MET A 41 -5.69 -14.61 -5.26
N GLN A 42 -5.22 -14.96 -6.45
CA GLN A 42 -5.63 -14.29 -7.69
C GLN A 42 -7.08 -14.57 -8.09
N SER A 43 -7.61 -15.72 -7.75
CA SER A 43 -8.99 -16.13 -8.02
C SER A 43 -9.97 -15.72 -6.91
N ALA A 44 -9.47 -15.28 -5.77
CA ALA A 44 -10.31 -14.86 -4.64
C ALA A 44 -11.05 -13.53 -4.93
N PRO A 45 -12.21 -13.33 -4.29
CA PRO A 45 -12.92 -12.05 -4.34
C PRO A 45 -12.03 -10.89 -3.92
N ARG A 46 -12.17 -9.75 -4.60
CA ARG A 46 -11.30 -8.57 -4.42
C ARG A 46 -12.05 -7.39 -3.81
N LEU A 47 -11.48 -6.87 -2.74
CA LEU A 47 -11.85 -5.58 -2.16
C LEU A 47 -10.80 -4.53 -2.55
N VAL A 48 -11.25 -3.36 -2.92
CA VAL A 48 -10.37 -2.19 -3.13
C VAL A 48 -10.75 -1.11 -2.13
N VAL A 49 -9.81 -0.75 -1.28
CA VAL A 49 -9.94 0.40 -0.38
C VAL A 49 -9.40 1.63 -1.10
N ARG A 50 -10.16 2.72 -1.09
CA ARG A 50 -9.77 4.00 -1.69
C ARG A 50 -9.86 5.09 -0.65
N ALA A 51 -8.86 5.97 -0.65
CA ALA A 51 -8.86 7.19 0.15
C ALA A 51 -8.30 8.34 -0.67
N PRO A 52 -8.73 9.60 -0.41
CA PRO A 52 -8.16 10.79 -1.03
C PRO A 52 -6.66 10.88 -0.78
N VAL A 53 -5.94 11.54 -1.69
CA VAL A 53 -4.49 11.75 -1.54
C VAL A 53 -4.16 12.47 -0.24
N SER A 54 -4.97 13.47 0.15
CA SER A 54 -4.81 14.18 1.42
C SER A 54 -4.86 13.24 2.63
N ALA A 55 -5.89 12.40 2.73
CA ALA A 55 -6.03 11.44 3.82
C ALA A 55 -4.87 10.43 3.86
N ARG A 56 -4.37 10.00 2.70
CA ARG A 56 -3.19 9.13 2.60
C ARG A 56 -1.92 9.83 3.06
N ALA A 57 -1.73 11.08 2.69
CA ALA A 57 -0.57 11.88 3.10
C ALA A 57 -0.55 12.10 4.63
N ASP A 58 -1.69 12.48 5.21
CA ASP A 58 -1.82 12.65 6.65
C ASP A 58 -1.52 11.35 7.42
N TYR A 59 -2.01 10.23 6.89
CA TYR A 59 -1.71 8.91 7.45
C TYR A 59 -0.21 8.59 7.37
N LEU A 60 0.45 8.83 6.23
CA LEU A 60 1.87 8.54 6.05
C LEU A 60 2.74 9.35 7.02
N VAL A 61 2.45 10.63 7.20
CA VAL A 61 3.17 11.48 8.16
C VAL A 61 3.04 10.95 9.59
N THR A 62 1.85 10.44 9.95
CA THR A 62 1.63 9.87 11.28
C THR A 62 2.23 8.47 11.44
N ALA A 63 2.21 7.66 10.38
CA ALA A 63 2.64 6.25 10.44
C ALA A 63 4.16 6.06 10.38
N TYR A 64 4.90 7.05 9.86
CA TYR A 64 6.35 6.95 9.66
C TYR A 64 7.15 8.07 10.36
N PRO A 65 6.96 8.32 11.67
CA PRO A 65 7.66 9.38 12.39
C PRO A 65 9.18 9.18 12.38
N ASP A 66 9.64 7.93 12.44
CA ASP A 66 11.08 7.60 12.42
C ASP A 66 11.75 8.01 11.10
N LEU A 67 11.05 7.84 9.97
CA LEU A 67 11.56 8.25 8.66
C LEU A 67 11.69 9.78 8.58
N LEU A 68 10.75 10.50 9.15
CA LEU A 68 10.77 11.96 9.21
C LEU A 68 11.86 12.49 10.15
N ALA A 69 12.17 11.75 11.20
CA ALA A 69 13.26 12.08 12.12
C ALA A 69 14.64 11.82 11.52
N GLU A 70 14.77 10.91 10.54
CA GLU A 70 16.02 10.55 9.88
C GLU A 70 16.16 11.24 8.52
N SER A 71 16.35 12.57 8.52
CA SER A 71 16.41 13.40 7.29
C SER A 71 17.33 12.85 6.20
N ALA A 72 18.50 12.32 6.58
CA ALA A 72 19.47 11.76 5.64
C ALA A 72 18.91 10.55 4.85
N LYS A 73 18.14 9.67 5.51
CA LYS A 73 17.50 8.53 4.85
C LYS A 73 16.40 8.97 3.89
N LEU A 74 15.61 9.97 4.29
CA LEU A 74 14.57 10.53 3.46
C LEU A 74 15.18 11.20 2.22
N ASP A 75 16.21 11.99 2.40
CA ASP A 75 16.97 12.62 1.32
C ASP A 75 17.51 11.62 0.31
N ASP A 76 18.11 10.54 0.79
CA ASP A 76 18.64 9.48 -0.07
C ASP A 76 17.52 8.77 -0.82
N ALA A 77 16.38 8.54 -0.19
CA ALA A 77 15.21 7.98 -0.86
C ALA A 77 14.69 8.90 -1.97
N ILE A 78 14.56 10.21 -1.70
CA ILE A 78 14.14 11.21 -2.71
C ILE A 78 15.16 11.28 -3.85
N LYS A 79 16.47 11.32 -3.54
CA LYS A 79 17.54 11.31 -4.55
C LYS A 79 17.51 10.04 -5.41
N GLY A 80 17.09 8.92 -4.85
CA GLY A 80 16.88 7.66 -5.58
C GLY A 80 15.80 7.74 -6.68
N LEU A 81 14.94 8.74 -6.65
CA LEU A 81 13.90 8.96 -7.66
C LEU A 81 14.39 9.72 -8.92
N ARG A 82 15.65 10.17 -8.96
CA ARG A 82 16.24 10.87 -10.12
C ARG A 82 16.06 10.17 -11.47
N PRO A 83 16.08 8.84 -11.58
CA PRO A 83 15.84 8.18 -12.88
C PRO A 83 14.42 8.36 -13.42
N PHE A 84 13.48 8.79 -12.59
CA PHE A 84 12.05 8.86 -12.91
C PHE A 84 11.52 10.28 -13.00
N HIS A 85 12.27 11.28 -12.50
CA HIS A 85 11.81 12.67 -12.40
C HIS A 85 12.90 13.66 -12.80
N PRO A 86 12.53 14.82 -13.36
CA PRO A 86 13.47 15.86 -13.69
C PRO A 86 14.16 16.41 -12.42
N ARG A 87 15.38 16.94 -12.61
CA ARG A 87 16.21 17.43 -11.52
C ARG A 87 15.49 18.49 -10.66
N SER A 88 14.77 19.41 -11.30
CA SER A 88 14.03 20.47 -10.60
C SER A 88 13.01 19.89 -9.61
N ARG A 89 12.29 18.83 -10.01
CA ARG A 89 11.31 18.20 -9.12
C ARG A 89 11.95 17.51 -7.91
N ILE A 90 13.10 16.88 -8.11
CA ILE A 90 13.88 16.31 -6.99
C ILE A 90 14.34 17.41 -6.03
N GLU A 91 14.79 18.55 -6.56
CA GLU A 91 15.19 19.69 -5.76
C GLU A 91 14.01 20.30 -4.98
N ASP A 92 12.82 20.41 -5.59
CA ASP A 92 11.60 20.85 -4.91
C ASP A 92 11.22 19.92 -3.74
N TRP A 93 11.26 18.62 -3.95
CA TRP A 93 10.96 17.66 -2.88
C TRP A 93 11.96 17.69 -1.74
N LEU A 94 13.26 17.85 -2.03
CA LEU A 94 14.29 18.03 -1.01
C LEU A 94 14.09 19.32 -0.23
N ALA A 95 13.73 20.42 -0.90
CA ALA A 95 13.43 21.69 -0.22
C ALA A 95 12.20 21.57 0.69
N ARG A 96 11.15 20.86 0.27
CA ARG A 96 9.97 20.56 1.13
C ARG A 96 10.37 19.72 2.35
N ALA A 97 11.24 18.72 2.16
CA ALA A 97 11.73 17.89 3.26
C ALA A 97 12.53 18.75 4.28
N GLU A 98 13.40 19.62 3.80
CA GLU A 98 14.17 20.54 4.62
C GLU A 98 13.29 21.56 5.38
N ALA A 99 12.22 22.03 4.73
CA ALA A 99 11.22 22.92 5.32
C ALA A 99 10.26 22.24 6.30
N GLY A 100 10.29 20.91 6.41
CA GLY A 100 9.34 20.14 7.25
C GLY A 100 7.91 20.10 6.69
N GLU A 101 7.73 20.34 5.40
CA GLU A 101 6.42 20.34 4.72
C GLU A 101 5.97 18.90 4.40
N TRP A 102 5.92 18.04 5.42
CA TRP A 102 5.77 16.59 5.27
C TRP A 102 4.50 16.17 4.54
N THR A 103 3.36 16.76 4.89
CA THR A 103 2.07 16.44 4.23
C THR A 103 2.08 16.83 2.76
N ALA A 104 2.63 18.00 2.42
CA ALA A 104 2.74 18.45 1.03
C ALA A 104 3.69 17.54 0.23
N LEU A 105 4.85 17.20 0.81
CA LEU A 105 5.79 16.25 0.22
C LEU A 105 5.15 14.87 -0.02
N ALA A 106 4.42 14.35 0.96
CA ALA A 106 3.73 13.07 0.84
C ALA A 106 2.64 13.10 -0.25
N GLN A 107 1.90 14.20 -0.38
CA GLN A 107 0.91 14.38 -1.45
C GLN A 107 1.57 14.41 -2.84
N ASP A 108 2.64 15.17 -2.99
CA ASP A 108 3.38 15.24 -4.25
C ASP A 108 3.93 13.87 -4.65
N LEU A 109 4.62 13.19 -3.74
CA LEU A 109 5.16 11.85 -3.97
C LEU A 109 4.06 10.83 -4.33
N ALA A 110 2.93 10.87 -3.63
CA ALA A 110 1.79 10.01 -3.94
C ALA A 110 1.26 10.26 -5.34
N THR A 111 1.01 11.54 -5.68
CA THR A 111 0.35 11.92 -6.94
C THR A 111 1.28 11.76 -8.15
N GLU A 112 2.56 12.12 -8.01
CA GLU A 112 3.46 12.23 -9.15
C GLU A 112 4.35 11.01 -9.34
N HIS A 113 4.59 10.22 -8.29
CA HIS A 113 5.45 9.05 -8.37
C HIS A 113 4.70 7.73 -8.11
N TYR A 114 4.10 7.57 -6.92
CA TYR A 114 3.54 6.28 -6.50
C TYR A 114 2.28 5.90 -7.26
N ASP A 115 1.28 6.77 -7.38
CA ASP A 115 0.03 6.45 -8.06
C ASP A 115 0.23 6.13 -9.55
N PRO A 116 1.01 6.92 -10.32
CA PRO A 116 1.33 6.56 -11.69
C PRO A 116 2.13 5.25 -11.83
N ALA A 117 3.05 4.97 -10.91
CA ALA A 117 3.82 3.72 -10.90
C ALA A 117 2.93 2.52 -10.60
N TYR A 118 2.07 2.64 -9.59
CA TYR A 118 1.10 1.63 -9.20
C TYR A 118 0.10 1.33 -10.32
N ASP A 119 -0.44 2.35 -10.95
CA ASP A 119 -1.37 2.20 -12.07
C ASP A 119 -0.73 1.51 -13.27
N ARG A 120 0.53 1.82 -13.58
CA ARG A 120 1.29 1.13 -14.63
C ARG A 120 1.51 -0.36 -14.30
N ALA A 121 1.87 -0.66 -13.05
CA ALA A 121 2.06 -2.03 -12.60
C ALA A 121 0.74 -2.82 -12.64
N ARG A 122 -0.34 -2.22 -12.19
CA ARG A 122 -1.69 -2.79 -12.20
C ARG A 122 -2.19 -3.07 -13.61
N LYS A 123 -2.01 -2.13 -14.55
CA LYS A 123 -2.41 -2.32 -15.97
C LYS A 123 -1.69 -3.50 -16.63
N ARG A 124 -0.44 -3.79 -16.23
CA ARG A 124 0.31 -4.96 -16.74
C ARG A 124 -0.23 -6.29 -16.25
N GLN A 125 -0.83 -6.32 -15.08
CA GLN A 125 -1.34 -7.55 -14.46
C GLN A 125 -2.78 -7.87 -14.88
N THR A 126 -3.48 -6.95 -15.56
CA THR A 126 -4.91 -7.09 -15.94
C THR A 126 -5.75 -7.64 -14.77
N PRO A 127 -5.77 -6.94 -13.62
CA PRO A 127 -6.50 -7.45 -12.46
C PRO A 127 -7.99 -7.55 -12.79
N PRO A 128 -8.67 -8.57 -12.29
CA PRO A 128 -10.12 -8.67 -12.42
C PRO A 128 -10.80 -7.42 -11.81
N LYS A 129 -12.00 -7.14 -12.27
CA LYS A 129 -12.83 -6.07 -11.69
C LYS A 129 -13.01 -6.36 -10.19
N PRO A 130 -12.85 -5.35 -9.30
CA PRO A 130 -13.06 -5.57 -7.88
C PRO A 130 -14.53 -5.92 -7.60
N ASP A 131 -14.74 -6.85 -6.68
CA ASP A 131 -16.10 -7.25 -6.25
C ASP A 131 -16.72 -6.18 -5.36
N ALA A 132 -15.90 -5.45 -4.62
CA ALA A 132 -16.36 -4.29 -3.87
C ALA A 132 -15.28 -3.21 -3.78
N ILE A 133 -15.75 -1.95 -3.69
CA ILE A 133 -14.93 -0.78 -3.41
C ILE A 133 -15.40 -0.19 -2.08
N ILE A 134 -14.45 0.08 -1.20
CA ILE A 134 -14.65 0.77 0.07
C ILE A 134 -14.00 2.14 -0.07
N ALA A 135 -14.80 3.18 -0.08
CA ALA A 135 -14.32 4.55 -0.12
C ALA A 135 -14.26 5.10 1.32
N LEU A 136 -13.12 5.68 1.67
CA LEU A 136 -12.88 6.30 2.97
C LEU A 136 -12.50 7.75 2.75
N ASP A 137 -12.99 8.63 3.59
CA ASP A 137 -12.60 10.04 3.56
C ASP A 137 -11.38 10.33 4.45
N ARG A 138 -11.06 9.42 5.38
CA ARG A 138 -10.00 9.55 6.37
C ARG A 138 -9.34 8.19 6.66
N LEU A 139 -8.07 8.21 7.07
CA LEU A 139 -7.30 7.01 7.43
C LEU A 139 -6.77 7.04 8.87
N ASP A 140 -7.40 7.81 9.73
CA ASP A 140 -7.14 7.77 11.16
C ASP A 140 -7.81 6.53 11.82
N PRO A 141 -7.61 6.29 13.12
CA PRO A 141 -8.17 5.13 13.79
C PRO A 141 -9.68 4.95 13.63
N LEU A 142 -10.45 6.04 13.53
CA LEU A 142 -11.90 5.97 13.32
C LEU A 142 -12.23 5.55 11.90
N GLY A 143 -11.61 6.17 10.88
CA GLY A 143 -11.81 5.79 9.48
C GLY A 143 -11.36 4.36 9.20
N LEU A 144 -10.28 3.90 9.84
CA LEU A 144 -9.84 2.51 9.74
C LEU A 144 -10.83 1.53 10.40
N ALA A 145 -11.42 1.89 11.54
CA ALA A 145 -12.47 1.09 12.17
C ALA A 145 -13.71 0.98 11.27
N GLU A 146 -14.15 2.09 10.68
CA GLU A 146 -15.25 2.12 9.71
C GLU A 146 -14.96 1.23 8.49
N ALA A 147 -13.71 1.24 7.99
CA ALA A 147 -13.30 0.36 6.91
C ALA A 147 -13.45 -1.12 7.28
N VAL A 148 -12.99 -1.50 8.48
CA VAL A 148 -13.10 -2.88 8.98
C VAL A 148 -14.57 -3.30 9.08
N ASP A 149 -15.44 -2.45 9.59
CA ASP A 149 -16.86 -2.75 9.71
C ASP A 149 -17.53 -2.87 8.32
N GLN A 150 -17.19 -2.01 7.37
CA GLN A 150 -17.65 -2.12 6.00
C GLN A 150 -17.17 -3.42 5.32
N ILE A 151 -15.91 -3.83 5.56
CA ILE A 151 -15.36 -5.09 5.04
C ILE A 151 -16.11 -6.29 5.61
N ARG A 152 -16.33 -6.31 6.93
CA ARG A 152 -17.06 -7.38 7.63
C ARG A 152 -18.51 -7.49 7.19
N GLY A 153 -19.14 -6.36 6.87
CA GLY A 153 -20.52 -6.32 6.36
C GLY A 153 -20.68 -6.75 4.91
N LYS A 154 -19.57 -6.98 4.16
CA LYS A 154 -19.63 -7.46 2.78
C LYS A 154 -19.65 -8.99 2.76
N THR A 155 -20.77 -9.56 2.34
CA THR A 155 -20.86 -10.99 2.05
C THR A 155 -20.28 -11.23 0.65
N LEU A 156 -19.00 -11.62 0.60
CA LEU A 156 -18.28 -11.90 -0.65
C LEU A 156 -18.04 -13.40 -0.87
N PHE A 157 -18.56 -14.24 0.03
CA PHE A 157 -18.34 -15.68 0.08
C PHE A 157 -19.69 -16.38 0.18
#